data_c6b1e5cd556a1f2eec2e7d3e51400e59
#
_entry.id   c6b1e5cd556a1f2eec2e7d3e51400e59
#
_cell.length_a   1.000
_cell.length_b   1.000
_cell.length_c   1.000
_cell.angle_alpha   90.00
_cell.angle_beta   90.00
_cell.angle_gamma   90.00
#
_symmetry.space_group_name_H-M   'P 1'
#
loop_
_entity.id
_entity.type
_entity.pdbx_description
1 polymer ?
#
loop_
_entity_poly.entity_id
_entity_poly.type
_entity_poly.pdbx_seq_one_letter_code
_entity_poly.pdbx_strand_id
1 'polypeptide(L)' 'MNVLSEVSGTVWKVEVTVGQSVAEGDTLVIVESMKMEIPVSAPKAGTVAEIRTAEGEPVTDGQLLVILN' A
#
# COMPACT_ATOMS: atom_id res chain seq x y z
N MET A 1 6.47 9.44 5.89
CA MET A 1 6.79 9.07 4.49
C MET A 1 5.53 8.59 3.80
N ASN A 2 5.25 9.13 2.65
CA ASN A 2 4.08 8.75 1.87
C ASN A 2 4.41 7.61 0.94
N VAL A 3 3.60 6.56 0.96
CA VAL A 3 3.75 5.41 0.07
C VAL A 3 2.64 5.51 -0.98
N LEU A 4 3.05 5.64 -2.24
CA LEU A 4 2.14 5.88 -3.35
C LEU A 4 2.00 4.63 -4.20
N SER A 5 0.85 4.49 -4.85
CA SER A 5 0.67 3.44 -5.85
C SER A 5 1.47 3.80 -7.11
N GLU A 6 2.15 2.82 -7.68
CA GLU A 6 2.87 2.99 -8.95
C GLU A 6 2.07 2.45 -10.12
N VAL A 7 0.84 1.99 -9.87
CA VAL A 7 -0.03 1.44 -10.92
C VAL A 7 -1.46 1.86 -10.67
N SER A 8 -2.28 1.81 -11.70
CA SER A 8 -3.72 1.98 -11.60
C SER A 8 -4.37 0.61 -11.59
N GLY A 9 -5.35 0.42 -10.73
CA GLY A 9 -6.05 -0.85 -10.59
C GLY A 9 -7.03 -0.81 -9.43
N THR A 10 -7.18 -1.94 -8.75
CA THR A 10 -8.08 -2.09 -7.61
C THR A 10 -7.32 -2.67 -6.43
N VAL A 11 -7.55 -2.16 -5.23
CA VAL A 11 -6.94 -2.70 -4.01
C VAL A 11 -7.52 -4.09 -3.77
N TRP A 12 -6.66 -5.10 -3.86
CA TRP A 12 -7.04 -6.48 -3.62
C TRP A 12 -6.94 -6.83 -2.15
N LYS A 13 -5.87 -6.37 -1.50
CA LYS A 13 -5.65 -6.62 -0.07
C LYS A 13 -4.89 -5.48 0.58
N VAL A 14 -5.26 -5.18 1.83
CA VAL A 14 -4.47 -4.33 2.72
C VAL A 14 -3.83 -5.26 3.75
N GLU A 15 -2.49 -5.37 3.73
CA GLU A 15 -1.76 -6.36 4.50
C GLU A 15 -1.32 -5.85 5.87
N VAL A 16 -1.53 -4.57 6.18
CA VAL A 16 -1.06 -3.94 7.42
C VAL A 16 -2.19 -3.24 8.14
N THR A 17 -1.94 -2.92 9.41
CA THR A 17 -2.86 -2.13 10.24
C THR A 17 -2.13 -0.91 10.79
N VAL A 18 -2.89 0.12 11.15
CA VAL A 18 -2.33 1.33 11.79
C VAL A 18 -1.64 0.93 13.10
N GLY A 19 -0.42 1.43 13.30
CA GLY A 19 0.39 1.12 14.46
C GLY A 19 1.35 -0.04 14.28
N GLN A 20 1.25 -0.77 13.18
CA GLN A 20 2.11 -1.92 12.91
C GLN A 20 3.51 -1.45 12.52
N SER A 21 4.52 -2.12 13.05
CA SER A 21 5.92 -1.93 12.64
C SER A 21 6.18 -2.73 11.38
N VAL A 22 6.80 -2.10 10.39
CA VAL A 22 7.16 -2.76 9.13
C VAL A 22 8.64 -2.59 8.84
N ALA A 23 9.20 -3.55 8.13
CA ALA A 23 10.57 -3.49 7.64
C ALA A 23 10.58 -3.07 6.17
N GLU A 24 11.73 -2.59 5.70
CA GLU A 24 11.89 -2.30 4.27
C GLU A 24 11.58 -3.55 3.45
N GLY A 25 10.77 -3.40 2.42
CA GLY A 25 10.39 -4.51 1.55
C GLY A 25 9.12 -5.25 1.98
N ASP A 26 8.61 -4.99 3.19
CA ASP A 26 7.35 -5.62 3.61
C ASP A 26 6.21 -5.14 2.72
N THR A 27 5.31 -6.06 2.36
CA THR A 27 4.14 -5.72 1.54
C THR A 27 3.12 -4.98 2.40
N LEU A 28 2.72 -3.80 1.96
CA LEU A 28 1.73 -2.97 2.65
C LEU A 28 0.34 -3.19 2.07
N VAL A 29 0.24 -3.15 0.75
CA VAL A 29 -1.01 -3.24 0.01
C VAL A 29 -0.74 -4.07 -1.24
N ILE A 30 -1.73 -4.82 -1.70
CA ILE A 30 -1.65 -5.52 -2.98
C ILE A 30 -2.69 -4.91 -3.90
N VAL A 31 -2.25 -4.45 -5.07
CA VAL A 31 -3.11 -3.86 -6.09
C VAL A 31 -3.25 -4.86 -7.22
N GLU A 32 -4.49 -5.15 -7.62
CA GLU A 32 -4.75 -5.94 -8.81
C GLU A 32 -4.82 -5.01 -10.02
N SER A 33 -3.97 -5.28 -11.00
CA SER A 33 -3.93 -4.51 -12.24
C SER A 33 -3.65 -5.48 -13.38
N MET A 34 -4.47 -5.43 -14.43
CA MET A 34 -4.31 -6.27 -15.62
C MET A 34 -4.21 -7.76 -15.27
N LYS A 35 -5.04 -8.21 -14.33
CA LYS A 35 -5.10 -9.61 -13.84
C LYS A 35 -3.82 -10.05 -13.13
N MET A 36 -3.01 -9.10 -12.66
CA MET A 36 -1.81 -9.37 -11.88
C MET A 36 -1.94 -8.74 -10.50
N GLU A 37 -1.42 -9.43 -9.49
CA GLU A 37 -1.37 -8.92 -8.13
C GLU A 37 -0.02 -8.25 -7.94
N ILE A 38 -0.03 -6.94 -7.76
CA ILE A 38 1.19 -6.14 -7.67
C ILE A 38 1.35 -5.64 -6.24
N PRO A 39 2.39 -6.08 -5.51
CA PRO A 39 2.61 -5.63 -4.15
C PRO A 39 3.16 -4.21 -4.12
N VAL A 40 2.65 -3.42 -3.18
CA VAL A 40 3.21 -2.12 -2.84
C VAL A 40 3.97 -2.32 -1.55
N SER A 41 5.29 -2.19 -1.61
CA SER A 41 6.18 -2.51 -0.49
C SER A 41 6.64 -1.28 0.24
N ALA A 42 7.02 -1.45 1.52
CA ALA A 42 7.57 -0.37 2.31
C ALA A 42 8.94 0.02 1.75
N PRO A 43 9.16 1.31 1.41
CA PRO A 43 10.46 1.75 0.88
C PRO A 43 11.53 1.84 1.96
N LYS A 44 11.14 1.86 3.22
CA LYS A 44 12.05 1.71 4.37
C LYS A 44 11.27 1.29 5.61
N ALA A 45 11.97 0.89 6.65
CA ALA A 45 11.38 0.49 7.92
C ALA A 45 10.68 1.67 8.58
N GLY A 46 9.58 1.39 9.28
CA GLY A 46 8.85 2.42 10.00
C GLY A 46 7.60 1.85 10.64
N THR A 47 6.73 2.74 11.10
CA THR A 47 5.45 2.39 11.70
C THR A 47 4.33 2.92 10.84
N VAL A 48 3.29 2.12 10.62
CA VAL A 48 2.12 2.54 9.84
C VAL A 48 1.36 3.61 10.63
N ALA A 49 1.39 4.84 10.13
CA ALA A 49 0.71 5.97 10.77
C ALA A 49 -0.72 6.11 10.27
N GLU A 50 -0.95 5.88 8.98
CA GLU A 50 -2.25 6.06 8.37
C GLU A 50 -2.41 5.13 7.17
N ILE A 51 -3.62 4.61 6.98
CA ILE A 51 -3.99 3.84 5.78
C ILE A 51 -5.06 4.63 5.07
N ARG A 52 -4.79 5.04 3.82
CA ARG A 52 -5.65 5.92 3.02
C ARG A 52 -6.42 5.18 1.95
N THR A 53 -6.49 3.87 2.04
CA THR A 53 -7.21 3.04 1.07
C THR A 53 -7.88 1.88 1.79
N ALA A 54 -8.74 1.18 1.09
CA ALA A 54 -9.44 0.00 1.63
C ALA A 54 -9.57 -1.04 0.52
N GLU A 55 -9.74 -2.30 0.93
CA GLU A 55 -9.95 -3.40 -0.02
C GLU A 55 -11.17 -3.12 -0.88
N GLY A 56 -11.01 -3.36 -2.19
CA GLY A 56 -12.07 -3.16 -3.17
C GLY A 56 -12.09 -1.76 -3.78
N GLU A 57 -11.32 -0.82 -3.27
CA GLU A 57 -11.31 0.55 -3.81
C GLU A 57 -10.46 0.64 -5.07
N PRO A 58 -10.86 1.46 -6.05
CA PRO A 58 -10.02 1.76 -7.21
C PRO A 58 -8.86 2.65 -6.80
N VAL A 59 -7.71 2.45 -7.41
CA VAL A 59 -6.53 3.29 -7.22
C VAL A 59 -5.98 3.77 -8.55
N THR A 60 -5.39 4.94 -8.52
CA THR A 60 -4.74 5.56 -9.67
C THR A 60 -3.25 5.65 -9.42
N ASP A 61 -2.45 5.52 -10.47
CA ASP A 61 -1.01 5.73 -10.40
C ASP A 61 -0.71 7.06 -9.70
N GLY A 62 0.14 7.03 -8.70
CA GLY A 62 0.51 8.20 -7.90
C GLY A 62 -0.39 8.47 -6.70
N GLN A 63 -1.45 7.67 -6.50
CA GLN A 63 -2.35 7.86 -5.38
C GLN A 63 -1.70 7.45 -4.06
N LEU A 64 -1.92 8.24 -3.01
CA LEU A 64 -1.42 7.94 -1.67
C LEU A 64 -2.19 6.76 -1.08
N LEU A 65 -1.47 5.75 -0.61
CA LEU A 65 -2.07 4.54 -0.04
C LEU A 65 -1.81 4.43 1.46
N VAL A 66 -0.57 4.65 1.90
CA VAL A 66 -0.16 4.45 3.29
C VAL A 66 0.83 5.54 3.67
N ILE A 67 0.75 5.99 4.92
CA ILE A 67 1.74 6.92 5.49
C ILE A 67 2.52 6.17 6.57
N LEU A 68 3.83 6.19 6.47
CA LEU A 68 4.74 5.62 7.46
C LEU A 68 5.42 6.73 8.25
N ASN A 69 5.63 6.47 9.52
CA ASN A 69 6.44 7.33 10.38
C ASN A 69 7.88 6.86 10.37
#